data_78a8a358ed0bfb3f3ebcc26e892b3713
#
_entry.id   78a8a358ed0bfb3f3ebcc26e892b3713
#
_cell.length_a   1.000
_cell.length_b   1.000
_cell.length_c   1.000
_cell.angle_alpha   90.00
_cell.angle_beta   90.00
_cell.angle_gamma   90.00
#
_symmetry.space_group_name_H-M   'P 1'
#
loop_
_entity.id
_entity.type
_entity.pdbx_description
1 polymer ?
#
loop_
_entity_poly.entity_id
_entity_poly.type
_entity_poly.pdbx_seq_one_letter_code
_entity_poly.pdbx_strand_id
1 'polypeptide(L)'
;YVASHASDKLAQQVGSQAIINTMLNGILIGNMGLATTLSMISMVPSIFFAAFGAKYVGKKGSKKGIVTWTCVSMAITSVLILFLIFTDTRQIGVIGSWNMIVYVLLTLLQNGSNMCITTSNNSYMADTIDYELDRSGRYIPAVVSGTYSLIDKLITSVAAVIATGAVALLGYTTTMPQPTDPYTSGIFWMTLAIKYGL
;
A
#
# COMPACT_ATOMS: atom_id res chain seq x y z
N TYR A 1 -6.74 15.28 10.26
CA TYR A 1 -6.95 14.63 8.95
C TYR A 1 -5.67 14.59 8.10
N VAL A 2 -5.02 15.74 7.85
CA VAL A 2 -3.78 15.82 7.03
C VAL A 2 -2.72 14.82 7.49
N ALA A 3 -2.46 14.72 8.79
CA ALA A 3 -1.48 13.79 9.34
C ALA A 3 -1.86 12.31 9.09
N SER A 4 -3.14 11.96 9.23
CA SER A 4 -3.63 10.60 8.97
C SER A 4 -3.51 10.23 7.49
N HIS A 5 -3.87 11.15 6.60
CA HIS A 5 -3.70 10.96 5.16
C HIS A 5 -2.23 10.85 4.77
N ALA A 6 -1.37 11.70 5.36
CA ALA A 6 0.06 11.71 5.11
C ALA A 6 0.72 10.38 5.51
N SER A 7 0.38 9.81 6.67
CA SER A 7 0.93 8.53 7.12
C SER A 7 0.47 7.35 6.24
N ASP A 8 -0.82 7.31 5.88
CA ASP A 8 -1.37 6.30 4.97
C ASP A 8 -0.68 6.35 3.59
N LYS A 9 -0.54 7.54 3.03
CA LYS A 9 0.16 7.74 1.76
C LYS A 9 1.64 7.39 1.83
N LEU A 10 2.32 7.71 2.92
CA LEU A 10 3.73 7.36 3.10
C LEU A 10 3.91 5.83 3.04
N ALA A 11 3.12 5.09 3.81
CA ALA A 11 3.16 3.64 3.82
C ALA A 11 2.89 3.04 2.42
N GLN A 12 1.85 3.50 1.73
CA GLN A 12 1.53 3.08 0.38
C GLN A 12 2.66 3.39 -0.60
N GLN A 13 3.21 4.61 -0.58
CA GLN A 13 4.25 5.05 -1.50
C GLN A 13 5.58 4.32 -1.27
N VAL A 14 5.97 4.08 -0.03
CA VAL A 14 7.19 3.31 0.28
C VAL A 14 7.03 1.86 -0.17
N GLY A 15 5.89 1.22 0.16
CA GLY A 15 5.62 -0.17 -0.22
C GLY A 15 5.48 -0.40 -1.73
N SER A 16 5.12 0.64 -2.50
CA SER A 16 4.99 0.59 -3.97
C SER A 16 6.28 0.88 -4.72
N GLN A 17 7.37 1.30 -4.05
CA GLN A 17 8.64 1.57 -4.71
C GLN A 17 9.16 0.36 -5.48
N ALA A 18 9.68 0.60 -6.68
CA ALA A 18 10.18 -0.46 -7.56
C ALA A 18 11.26 -1.32 -6.88
N ILE A 19 12.13 -0.69 -6.09
CA ILE A 19 13.20 -1.36 -5.33
C ILE A 19 12.61 -2.37 -4.34
N ILE A 20 11.60 -1.97 -3.56
CA ILE A 20 10.94 -2.84 -2.57
C ILE A 20 10.19 -3.99 -3.27
N ASN A 21 9.55 -3.70 -4.40
CA ASN A 21 8.91 -4.73 -5.21
C ASN A 21 9.93 -5.70 -5.83
N THR A 22 11.11 -5.24 -6.25
CA THR A 22 12.20 -6.11 -6.73
C THR A 22 12.72 -7.00 -5.61
N MET A 23 12.90 -6.48 -4.40
CA MET A 23 13.31 -7.28 -3.25
C MET A 23 12.28 -8.37 -2.93
N LEU A 24 10.98 -8.04 -2.87
CA LEU A 24 9.93 -9.01 -2.56
C LEU A 24 9.74 -10.04 -3.69
N ASN A 25 9.46 -9.58 -4.90
CA ASN A 25 9.05 -10.47 -5.99
C ASN A 25 10.24 -11.07 -6.74
N GLY A 26 11.35 -10.33 -6.85
CA GLY A 26 12.58 -10.80 -7.51
C GLY A 26 13.42 -11.70 -6.62
N ILE A 27 13.83 -11.21 -5.45
CA ILE A 27 14.80 -11.91 -4.60
C ILE A 27 14.09 -12.92 -3.68
N LEU A 28 13.04 -12.54 -2.98
CA LEU A 28 12.39 -13.41 -2.01
C LEU A 28 11.50 -14.47 -2.66
N ILE A 29 10.63 -14.07 -3.57
CA ILE A 29 9.68 -14.97 -4.26
C ILE A 29 10.37 -15.63 -5.48
N GLY A 30 11.31 -14.92 -6.12
CA GLY A 30 12.02 -15.42 -7.31
C GLY A 30 11.17 -15.37 -8.58
N ASN A 31 10.08 -14.61 -8.62
CA ASN A 31 9.19 -14.50 -9.77
C ASN A 31 8.69 -13.06 -9.98
N MET A 32 9.45 -12.28 -10.77
CA MET A 32 9.05 -10.91 -11.12
C MET A 32 7.77 -10.85 -11.97
N GLY A 33 7.49 -11.87 -12.77
CA GLY A 33 6.26 -11.95 -13.55
C GLY A 33 5.00 -11.99 -12.70
N LEU A 34 5.10 -12.54 -11.50
CA LEU A 34 4.01 -12.60 -10.53
C LEU A 34 3.57 -11.19 -10.06
N ALA A 35 4.52 -10.27 -9.88
CA ALA A 35 4.21 -8.87 -9.52
C ALA A 35 3.40 -8.17 -10.61
N THR A 36 3.80 -8.33 -11.87
CA THR A 36 3.10 -7.73 -13.02
C THR A 36 1.71 -8.35 -13.18
N THR A 37 1.61 -9.67 -13.09
CA THR A 37 0.34 -10.39 -13.19
C THR A 37 -0.61 -10.01 -12.06
N LEU A 38 -0.12 -9.90 -10.81
CA LEU A 38 -0.90 -9.43 -9.66
C LEU A 38 -1.42 -8.00 -9.86
N SER A 39 -0.57 -7.11 -10.38
CA SER A 39 -0.98 -5.73 -10.65
C SER A 39 -2.11 -5.66 -11.67
N MET A 40 -2.05 -6.47 -12.73
CA MET A 40 -3.10 -6.54 -13.75
C MET A 40 -4.39 -7.18 -13.19
N ILE A 41 -4.28 -8.32 -12.50
CA ILE A 41 -5.43 -9.03 -11.95
C ILE A 41 -6.11 -8.20 -10.85
N SER A 42 -5.36 -7.46 -10.03
CA SER A 42 -5.92 -6.64 -8.96
C SER A 42 -6.71 -5.43 -9.46
N MET A 43 -6.54 -5.02 -10.70
CA MET A 43 -7.24 -3.86 -11.27
C MET A 43 -8.77 -4.07 -11.30
N VAL A 44 -9.23 -5.25 -11.70
CA VAL A 44 -10.66 -5.53 -11.80
C VAL A 44 -11.34 -5.62 -10.43
N PRO A 45 -10.86 -6.43 -9.46
CA PRO A 45 -11.42 -6.45 -8.12
C PRO A 45 -11.37 -5.09 -7.41
N SER A 46 -10.33 -4.27 -7.64
CA SER A 46 -10.20 -2.96 -6.99
C SER A 46 -11.35 -2.02 -7.31
N ILE A 47 -11.93 -2.09 -8.51
CA ILE A 47 -13.12 -1.31 -8.91
C ILE A 47 -14.33 -1.73 -8.07
N PHE A 48 -14.54 -3.03 -7.86
CA PHE A 48 -15.63 -3.53 -7.01
C PHE A 48 -15.44 -3.11 -5.56
N PHE A 49 -14.21 -3.19 -5.04
CA PHE A 49 -13.90 -2.72 -3.69
C PHE A 49 -14.08 -1.20 -3.55
N ALA A 50 -13.72 -0.41 -4.56
CA ALA A 50 -13.96 1.05 -4.56
C ALA A 50 -15.46 1.36 -4.48
N ALA A 51 -16.29 0.69 -5.29
CA ALA A 51 -17.74 0.86 -5.26
C ALA A 51 -18.34 0.43 -3.91
N PHE A 52 -17.85 -0.68 -3.35
CA PHE A 52 -18.26 -1.15 -2.02
C PHE A 52 -17.86 -0.16 -0.92
N GLY A 53 -16.62 0.34 -0.98
CA GLY A 53 -16.11 1.39 -0.07
C GLY A 53 -16.97 2.66 -0.13
N ALA A 54 -17.28 3.15 -1.33
CA ALA A 54 -18.15 4.32 -1.54
C ALA A 54 -19.55 4.10 -0.95
N LYS A 55 -20.15 2.93 -1.20
CA LYS A 55 -21.47 2.58 -0.62
C LYS A 55 -21.45 2.51 0.91
N TYR A 56 -20.36 2.00 1.49
CA TYR A 56 -20.17 1.93 2.93
C TYR A 56 -20.05 3.33 3.54
N VAL A 57 -19.23 4.19 2.95
CA VAL A 57 -19.02 5.59 3.36
C VAL A 57 -20.32 6.38 3.26
N GLY A 58 -21.09 6.24 2.18
CA GLY A 58 -22.38 6.90 2.02
C GLY A 58 -23.41 6.51 3.09
N LYS A 59 -23.30 5.30 3.67
CA LYS A 59 -24.21 4.85 4.75
C LYS A 59 -23.73 5.21 6.15
N LYS A 60 -22.44 5.16 6.42
CA LYS A 60 -21.88 5.26 7.79
C LYS A 60 -21.01 6.49 8.02
N GLY A 61 -20.77 7.27 6.98
CA GLY A 61 -19.94 8.48 7.01
C GLY A 61 -18.44 8.18 6.81
N SER A 62 -17.74 9.17 6.29
CA SER A 62 -16.35 9.08 5.86
C SER A 62 -15.38 8.72 6.99
N LYS A 63 -15.54 9.31 8.18
CA LYS A 63 -14.72 9.01 9.36
C LYS A 63 -14.79 7.54 9.78
N LYS A 64 -16.02 6.99 9.88
CA LYS A 64 -16.20 5.58 10.23
C LYS A 64 -15.68 4.65 9.12
N GLY A 65 -15.82 5.07 7.87
CA GLY A 65 -15.27 4.35 6.73
C GLY A 65 -13.75 4.18 6.85
N ILE A 66 -13.03 5.27 7.07
CA ILE A 66 -11.56 5.25 7.23
C ILE A 66 -11.16 4.30 8.38
N VAL A 67 -11.70 4.50 9.57
CA VAL A 67 -11.34 3.68 10.75
C VAL A 67 -11.61 2.20 10.51
N THR A 68 -12.79 1.85 10.00
CA THR A 68 -13.14 0.44 9.78
C THR A 68 -12.22 -0.22 8.75
N TRP A 69 -12.01 0.43 7.60
CA TRP A 69 -11.17 -0.15 6.54
C TRP A 69 -9.70 -0.17 6.90
N THR A 70 -9.22 0.78 7.71
CA THR A 70 -7.84 0.73 8.26
C THR A 70 -7.68 -0.46 9.20
N CYS A 71 -8.62 -0.71 10.11
CA CYS A 71 -8.58 -1.89 10.98
C CYS A 71 -8.59 -3.21 10.17
N VAL A 72 -9.43 -3.28 9.13
CA VAL A 72 -9.48 -4.46 8.23
C VAL A 72 -8.14 -4.64 7.50
N SER A 73 -7.58 -3.55 6.96
CA SER A 73 -6.28 -3.58 6.28
C SER A 73 -5.16 -4.03 7.22
N MET A 74 -5.12 -3.53 8.46
CA MET A 74 -4.16 -3.97 9.48
C MET A 74 -4.29 -5.46 9.80
N ALA A 75 -5.51 -5.97 9.94
CA ALA A 75 -5.73 -7.40 10.16
C ALA A 75 -5.22 -8.25 9.00
N ILE A 76 -5.54 -7.88 7.75
CA ILE A 76 -5.07 -8.59 6.56
C ILE A 76 -3.54 -8.53 6.44
N THR A 77 -2.94 -7.37 6.70
CA THR A 77 -1.49 -7.19 6.68
C THR A 77 -0.82 -8.07 7.73
N SER A 78 -1.37 -8.15 8.94
CA SER A 78 -0.85 -9.02 10.00
C SER A 78 -0.89 -10.50 9.60
N VAL A 79 -1.99 -10.95 9.00
CA VAL A 79 -2.11 -12.31 8.46
C VAL A 79 -1.10 -12.56 7.35
N LEU A 80 -0.89 -11.59 6.47
CA LEU A 80 0.06 -11.69 5.36
C LEU A 80 1.51 -11.76 5.87
N ILE A 81 1.87 -10.97 6.88
CA ILE A 81 3.19 -11.04 7.53
C ILE A 81 3.40 -12.42 8.16
N LEU A 82 2.44 -12.92 8.93
CA LEU A 82 2.52 -14.26 9.53
C LEU A 82 2.65 -15.34 8.46
N PHE A 83 1.86 -15.26 7.40
CA PHE A 83 1.95 -16.19 6.28
C PHE A 83 3.36 -16.20 5.65
N LEU A 84 3.96 -15.03 5.40
CA LEU A 84 5.31 -14.92 4.84
C LEU A 84 6.40 -15.42 5.81
N ILE A 85 6.22 -15.30 7.12
CA ILE A 85 7.16 -15.81 8.13
C ILE A 85 7.12 -17.33 8.20
N PHE A 86 5.93 -17.93 8.18
CA PHE A 86 5.75 -19.38 8.32
C PHE A 86 5.88 -20.15 7.02
N THR A 87 5.83 -19.48 5.86
CA THR A 87 5.90 -20.12 4.56
C THR A 87 7.24 -19.82 3.89
N ASP A 88 7.85 -20.83 3.27
CA ASP A 88 9.01 -20.61 2.42
C ASP A 88 8.62 -19.74 1.21
N THR A 89 9.16 -18.52 1.17
CA THR A 89 8.80 -17.52 0.15
C THR A 89 9.10 -17.99 -1.28
N ARG A 90 10.08 -18.88 -1.46
CA ARG A 90 10.40 -19.44 -2.78
C ARG A 90 9.34 -20.38 -3.33
N GLN A 91 8.58 -21.06 -2.45
CA GLN A 91 7.45 -21.89 -2.86
C GLN A 91 6.28 -21.06 -3.41
N ILE A 92 6.18 -19.79 -3.03
CA ILE A 92 5.19 -18.85 -3.57
C ILE A 92 5.46 -18.57 -5.06
N GLY A 93 6.73 -18.57 -5.48
CA GLY A 93 7.14 -18.37 -6.88
C GLY A 93 6.78 -19.52 -7.83
N VAL A 94 6.46 -20.70 -7.29
CA VAL A 94 6.10 -21.88 -8.09
C VAL A 94 4.64 -21.77 -8.57
N ILE A 95 4.45 -21.74 -9.88
CA ILE A 95 3.12 -21.61 -10.51
C ILE A 95 2.26 -22.81 -10.12
N GLY A 96 1.06 -22.54 -9.60
CA GLY A 96 0.09 -23.57 -9.21
C GLY A 96 0.27 -24.12 -7.80
N SER A 97 1.24 -23.63 -7.02
CA SER A 97 1.38 -24.03 -5.61
C SER A 97 0.23 -23.46 -4.76
N TRP A 98 -0.18 -24.20 -3.73
CA TRP A 98 -1.18 -23.74 -2.78
C TRP A 98 -0.77 -22.40 -2.12
N ASN A 99 0.52 -22.28 -1.81
CA ASN A 99 1.09 -21.07 -1.21
C ASN A 99 0.98 -19.84 -2.13
N MET A 100 1.13 -20.03 -3.45
CA MET A 100 0.90 -18.97 -4.43
C MET A 100 -0.56 -18.51 -4.42
N ILE A 101 -1.53 -19.43 -4.39
CA ILE A 101 -2.95 -19.08 -4.39
C ILE A 101 -3.32 -18.28 -3.14
N VAL A 102 -2.86 -18.71 -1.96
CA VAL A 102 -3.09 -18.01 -0.69
C VAL A 102 -2.46 -16.63 -0.71
N TYR A 103 -1.21 -16.51 -1.18
CA TYR A 103 -0.52 -15.22 -1.32
C TYR A 103 -1.27 -14.25 -2.25
N VAL A 104 -1.72 -14.73 -3.41
CA VAL A 104 -2.50 -13.95 -4.38
C VAL A 104 -3.80 -13.45 -3.74
N LEU A 105 -4.55 -14.33 -3.07
CA LEU A 105 -5.79 -13.96 -2.40
C LEU A 105 -5.58 -12.90 -1.30
N LEU A 106 -4.58 -13.10 -0.44
CA LEU A 106 -4.25 -12.12 0.61
C LEU A 106 -3.83 -10.77 0.02
N THR A 107 -3.04 -10.78 -1.05
CA THR A 107 -2.61 -9.56 -1.73
C THR A 107 -3.78 -8.84 -2.40
N LEU A 108 -4.71 -9.57 -3.02
CA LEU A 108 -5.94 -9.00 -3.59
C LEU A 108 -6.83 -8.37 -2.52
N LEU A 109 -7.00 -9.02 -1.37
CA LEU A 109 -7.76 -8.49 -0.24
C LEU A 109 -7.09 -7.24 0.33
N GLN A 110 -5.76 -7.23 0.43
CA GLN A 110 -4.98 -6.08 0.88
C GLN A 110 -5.16 -4.88 -0.07
N ASN A 111 -5.01 -5.09 -1.38
CA ASN A 111 -5.22 -4.04 -2.38
C ASN A 111 -6.68 -3.54 -2.37
N GLY A 112 -7.64 -4.43 -2.21
CA GLY A 112 -9.06 -4.08 -2.08
C GLY A 112 -9.33 -3.20 -0.85
N SER A 113 -8.79 -3.56 0.31
CA SER A 113 -8.93 -2.77 1.53
C SER A 113 -8.29 -1.40 1.39
N ASN A 114 -7.10 -1.30 0.79
CA ASN A 114 -6.44 -0.03 0.51
C ASN A 114 -7.26 0.85 -0.43
N MET A 115 -7.96 0.25 -1.41
CA MET A 115 -8.85 0.99 -2.31
C MET A 115 -10.08 1.54 -1.58
N CYS A 116 -10.64 0.80 -0.61
CA CYS A 116 -11.70 1.29 0.27
C CYS A 116 -11.22 2.45 1.16
N ILE A 117 -10.00 2.39 1.68
CA ILE A 117 -9.39 3.49 2.46
C ILE A 117 -9.23 4.73 1.58
N THR A 118 -8.67 4.58 0.38
CA THR A 118 -8.49 5.69 -0.57
C THR A 118 -9.84 6.35 -0.93
N THR A 119 -10.86 5.54 -1.19
CA THR A 119 -12.22 6.05 -1.45
C THR A 119 -12.78 6.81 -0.25
N SER A 120 -12.57 6.29 0.97
CA SER A 120 -13.00 6.95 2.21
C SER A 120 -12.25 8.27 2.44
N ASN A 121 -10.96 8.32 2.15
CA ASN A 121 -10.14 9.53 2.23
C ASN A 121 -10.60 10.61 1.25
N ASN A 122 -10.93 10.23 0.01
CA ASN A 122 -11.45 11.16 -1.00
C ASN A 122 -12.81 11.74 -0.58
N SER A 123 -13.70 10.91 -0.02
CA SER A 123 -14.99 11.37 0.51
C SER A 123 -14.80 12.33 1.69
N TYR A 124 -13.82 12.05 2.56
CA TYR A 124 -13.52 12.94 3.68
C TYR A 124 -12.93 14.29 3.23
N MET A 125 -12.18 14.31 2.13
CA MET A 125 -11.72 15.56 1.51
C MET A 125 -12.92 16.40 1.04
N ALA A 126 -13.91 15.78 0.40
CA ALA A 126 -15.14 16.47 0.00
C ALA A 126 -15.91 17.02 1.21
N ASP A 127 -16.11 16.20 2.25
CA ASP A 127 -16.74 16.63 3.51
C ASP A 127 -16.02 17.84 4.13
N THR A 128 -14.69 17.91 4.00
CA THR A 128 -13.89 19.04 4.52
C THR A 128 -14.17 20.33 3.73
N ILE A 129 -14.34 20.24 2.41
CA ILE A 129 -14.67 21.39 1.55
C ILE A 129 -16.08 21.91 1.92
N ASP A 130 -17.04 21.00 2.08
CA ASP A 130 -18.42 21.36 2.43
C ASP A 130 -18.51 21.96 3.84
N TYR A 131 -17.76 21.41 4.80
CA TYR A 131 -17.66 21.96 6.15
C TYR A 131 -17.10 23.39 6.17
N GLU A 132 -16.06 23.67 5.37
CA GLU A 132 -15.49 25.01 5.30
C GLU A 132 -16.44 26.00 4.62
N LEU A 133 -17.20 25.55 3.65
CA LEU A 133 -18.25 26.36 3.01
C LEU A 133 -19.32 26.76 4.03
N ASP A 134 -19.80 25.82 4.84
CA ASP A 134 -20.79 26.07 5.88
C ASP A 134 -20.26 27.02 6.98
N ARG A 135 -19.00 26.84 7.38
CA ARG A 135 -18.36 27.62 8.45
C ARG A 135 -17.97 29.03 8.06
N SER A 136 -17.37 29.22 6.90
CA SER A 136 -16.77 30.48 6.48
C SER A 136 -17.51 31.17 5.33
N GLY A 137 -18.47 30.50 4.72
CA GLY A 137 -19.17 30.95 3.50
C GLY A 137 -18.26 30.98 2.27
N ARG A 138 -17.05 30.44 2.34
CA ARG A 138 -16.08 30.43 1.25
C ARG A 138 -15.95 29.05 0.62
N TYR A 139 -16.22 28.96 -0.66
CA TYR A 139 -16.00 27.75 -1.44
C TYR A 139 -14.56 27.70 -1.95
N ILE A 140 -13.71 26.88 -1.30
CA ILE A 140 -12.26 26.85 -1.53
C ILE A 140 -11.72 25.47 -1.96
N PRO A 141 -12.36 24.76 -2.91
CA PRO A 141 -11.93 23.41 -3.31
C PRO A 141 -10.51 23.39 -3.88
N ALA A 142 -10.10 24.43 -4.61
CA ALA A 142 -8.77 24.54 -5.19
C ALA A 142 -7.67 24.61 -4.12
N VAL A 143 -7.90 25.32 -3.00
CA VAL A 143 -6.94 25.42 -1.91
C VAL A 143 -6.81 24.08 -1.20
N VAL A 144 -7.91 23.41 -0.90
CA VAL A 144 -7.93 22.10 -0.23
C VAL A 144 -7.23 21.07 -1.12
N SER A 145 -7.65 20.89 -2.35
CA SER A 145 -7.04 19.90 -3.27
C SER A 145 -5.59 20.22 -3.63
N GLY A 146 -5.22 21.50 -3.73
CA GLY A 146 -3.85 21.94 -3.94
C GLY A 146 -2.95 21.57 -2.74
N THR A 147 -3.42 21.79 -1.52
CA THR A 147 -2.70 21.39 -0.30
C THR A 147 -2.50 19.87 -0.24
N TYR A 148 -3.54 19.10 -0.59
CA TYR A 148 -3.43 17.64 -0.68
C TYR A 148 -2.38 17.20 -1.70
N SER A 149 -2.43 17.76 -2.91
CA SER A 149 -1.48 17.45 -3.97
C SER A 149 -0.04 17.80 -3.58
N LEU A 150 0.17 18.92 -2.89
CA LEU A 150 1.48 19.29 -2.37
C LEU A 150 2.00 18.25 -1.36
N ILE A 151 1.16 17.87 -0.40
CA ILE A 151 1.49 16.86 0.60
C ILE A 151 1.81 15.51 -0.06
N ASP A 152 1.01 15.07 -1.03
CA ASP A 152 1.25 13.82 -1.77
C ASP A 152 2.61 13.83 -2.48
N LYS A 153 3.01 14.95 -3.07
CA LYS A 153 4.32 15.09 -3.74
C LYS A 153 5.49 15.07 -2.76
N LEU A 154 5.35 15.76 -1.64
CA LEU A 154 6.37 15.73 -0.58
C LEU A 154 6.53 14.32 -0.01
N ILE A 155 5.42 13.63 0.26
CA ILE A 155 5.43 12.26 0.78
C ILE A 155 6.07 11.29 -0.22
N THR A 156 5.76 11.42 -1.51
CA THR A 156 6.37 10.57 -2.54
C THR A 156 7.89 10.73 -2.57
N SER A 157 8.39 11.95 -2.41
CA SER A 157 9.84 12.22 -2.34
C SER A 157 10.46 11.59 -1.09
N VAL A 158 9.82 11.75 0.07
CA VAL A 158 10.28 11.15 1.33
C VAL A 158 10.25 9.62 1.25
N ALA A 159 9.21 9.05 0.64
CA ALA A 159 9.09 7.59 0.45
C ALA A 159 10.24 7.01 -0.37
N ALA A 160 10.66 7.71 -1.43
CA ALA A 160 11.81 7.30 -2.23
C ALA A 160 13.12 7.31 -1.41
N VAL A 161 13.32 8.33 -0.56
CA VAL A 161 14.48 8.42 0.33
C VAL A 161 14.48 7.28 1.36
N ILE A 162 13.33 6.99 1.97
CA ILE A 162 13.20 5.88 2.93
C ILE A 162 13.53 4.54 2.25
N ALA A 163 12.95 4.28 1.08
CA ALA A 163 13.19 3.03 0.35
C ALA A 163 14.67 2.87 -0.05
N THR A 164 15.30 3.93 -0.55
CA THR A 164 16.71 3.93 -0.94
C THR A 164 17.62 3.79 0.28
N GLY A 165 17.31 4.50 1.37
CA GLY A 165 18.04 4.41 2.63
C GLY A 165 18.02 3.01 3.22
N ALA A 166 16.88 2.34 3.17
CA ALA A 166 16.76 0.96 3.63
C ALA A 166 17.60 -0.02 2.82
N VAL A 167 17.66 0.17 1.51
CA VAL A 167 18.50 -0.64 0.61
C VAL A 167 19.99 -0.39 0.87
N ALA A 168 20.37 0.86 1.14
CA ALA A 168 21.74 1.21 1.52
C ALA A 168 22.17 0.55 2.84
N LEU A 169 21.25 0.41 3.82
CA LEU A 169 21.52 -0.31 5.08
C LEU A 169 21.78 -1.82 4.87
N LEU A 170 21.30 -2.39 3.78
CA LEU A 170 21.60 -3.78 3.38
C LEU A 170 22.93 -3.94 2.64
N GLY A 171 23.68 -2.85 2.45
CA GLY A 171 24.97 -2.86 1.78
C GLY A 171 24.95 -2.55 0.28
N TYR A 172 23.76 -2.26 -0.29
CA TYR A 172 23.64 -1.82 -1.68
C TYR A 172 23.92 -0.31 -1.80
N THR A 173 25.20 0.05 -1.79
CA THR A 173 25.63 1.47 -1.86
C THR A 173 25.90 1.96 -3.28
N THR A 174 26.34 1.06 -4.17
CA THR A 174 26.71 1.40 -5.55
C THR A 174 25.82 0.75 -6.61
N THR A 175 25.18 -0.36 -6.27
CA THR A 175 24.29 -1.11 -7.18
C THR A 175 22.90 -1.23 -6.56
N MET A 176 21.86 -1.21 -7.41
CA MET A 176 20.49 -1.49 -6.96
C MET A 176 20.26 -2.99 -6.86
N PRO A 177 19.40 -3.46 -5.93
CA PRO A 177 19.01 -4.87 -5.83
C PRO A 177 18.53 -5.42 -7.18
N GLN A 178 19.07 -6.56 -7.58
CA GLN A 178 18.68 -7.26 -8.80
C GLN A 178 17.86 -8.51 -8.46
N PRO A 179 16.93 -8.94 -9.34
CA PRO A 179 16.16 -10.16 -9.12
C PRO A 179 17.00 -11.43 -8.99
N THR A 180 18.25 -11.38 -9.48
CA THR A 180 19.24 -12.47 -9.45
C THR A 180 20.08 -12.51 -8.19
N ASP A 181 19.95 -11.52 -7.31
CA ASP A 181 20.76 -11.44 -6.09
C ASP A 181 20.39 -12.60 -5.12
N PRO A 182 21.36 -13.06 -4.33
CA PRO A 182 21.13 -14.17 -3.41
C PRO A 182 20.19 -13.75 -2.28
N TYR A 183 19.35 -14.70 -1.88
CA TYR A 183 18.51 -14.54 -0.70
C TYR A 183 19.34 -14.36 0.56
N THR A 184 19.06 -13.33 1.34
CA THR A 184 19.63 -13.10 2.67
C THR A 184 18.51 -12.83 3.68
N SER A 185 18.70 -13.29 4.92
CA SER A 185 17.73 -13.00 6.01
C SER A 185 17.54 -11.50 6.25
N GLY A 186 18.58 -10.70 6.04
CA GLY A 186 18.51 -9.24 6.11
C GLY A 186 17.53 -8.64 5.09
N ILE A 187 17.59 -9.09 3.83
CA ILE A 187 16.66 -8.67 2.77
C ILE A 187 15.22 -9.06 3.15
N PHE A 188 15.02 -10.26 3.69
CA PHE A 188 13.70 -10.74 4.11
C PHE A 188 13.10 -9.82 5.18
N TRP A 189 13.78 -9.63 6.30
CA TRP A 189 13.25 -8.82 7.41
C TRP A 189 13.09 -7.35 7.03
N MET A 190 14.02 -6.78 6.28
CA MET A 190 13.92 -5.40 5.81
C MET A 190 12.72 -5.21 4.87
N THR A 191 12.52 -6.14 3.94
CA THR A 191 11.37 -6.09 3.01
C THR A 191 10.04 -6.20 3.76
N LEU A 192 9.94 -7.12 4.73
CA LEU A 192 8.75 -7.24 5.57
C LEU A 192 8.50 -5.94 6.38
N ALA A 193 9.54 -5.44 7.05
CA ALA A 193 9.41 -4.25 7.88
C ALA A 193 8.97 -3.02 7.07
N ILE A 194 9.52 -2.85 5.88
CA ILE A 194 9.22 -1.67 5.05
C ILE A 194 7.90 -1.80 4.31
N LYS A 195 7.66 -2.94 3.69
CA LYS A 195 6.45 -3.10 2.85
C LYS A 195 5.18 -3.28 3.67
N TYR A 196 5.27 -3.96 4.79
CA TYR A 196 4.11 -4.35 5.59
C TYR A 196 4.14 -3.79 7.02
N GLY A 197 5.31 -3.61 7.61
CA GLY A 197 5.45 -3.09 8.96
C GLY A 197 5.25 -1.57 9.07
N LEU A 198 5.68 -0.81 8.06
CA LEU A 198 5.52 0.64 8.00
C LEU A 198 4.06 1.05 7.83
#